data_45ba184a636f8fa01bcbea9c2e9bca0d
#
_entry.id   45ba184a636f8fa01bcbea9c2e9bca0d
#
_cell.length_a   1.000
_cell.length_b   1.000
_cell.length_c   1.000
_cell.angle_alpha   90.00
_cell.angle_beta   90.00
_cell.angle_gamma   90.00
#
_symmetry.space_group_name_H-M   'P 1'
#
loop_
_entity.id
_entity.type
_entity.pdbx_description
1 polymer ?
#
loop_
_entity_poly.entity_id
_entity_poly.type
_entity_poly.pdbx_seq_one_letter_code
_entity_poly.pdbx_strand_id
1 'polypeptide(L)'
;MKDKILVETSARHVHVSEEHLKILFGEGAQLTPKKELSQPGQFAAEEKVTIVGPRNRQPNVTILGPCRNKTQVEISATDARALGIPAVIRESGDIKGTPGCTIIGPQGEVTISEGVIVAKRHIHLNVKEAEEYGLKD
;
A
#
# COMPACT_ATOMS: atom_id res chain seq x y z
N MET A 1 1.15 -18.89 -15.87
CA MET A 1 1.56 -18.39 -16.22
C MET A 1 2.25 -17.44 -15.68
N LYS A 2 2.95 -16.99 -15.84
CA LYS A 2 3.65 -16.06 -15.41
C LYS A 2 3.00 -14.94 -14.93
N ASP A 3 1.94 -14.75 -15.20
CA ASP A 3 1.26 -13.61 -14.76
C ASP A 3 1.10 -13.61 -13.31
N LYS A 4 1.27 -14.65 -12.60
CA LYS A 4 1.10 -14.55 -11.22
C LYS A 4 2.00 -13.60 -10.60
N ILE A 5 3.10 -13.33 -11.12
CA ILE A 5 3.99 -12.38 -10.51
C ILE A 5 3.39 -11.02 -10.48
N LEU A 6 2.69 -10.69 -11.54
CA LEU A 6 2.09 -9.38 -11.58
C LEU A 6 1.01 -9.22 -10.55
N VAL A 7 0.32 -10.27 -10.29
CA VAL A 7 -0.76 -10.20 -9.33
C VAL A 7 -0.25 -9.80 -7.97
N GLU A 8 0.87 -10.33 -7.58
CA GLU A 8 1.35 -10.01 -6.28
C GLU A 8 1.77 -8.58 -6.15
N THR A 9 2.34 -8.03 -7.19
CA THR A 9 2.84 -6.68 -7.05
C THR A 9 1.74 -5.66 -7.06
N SER A 10 0.53 -6.04 -7.40
CA SER A 10 -0.54 -5.06 -7.41
C SER A 10 -1.39 -5.13 -6.15
N ALA A 11 -1.00 -5.92 -5.19
CA ALA A 11 -1.76 -6.02 -3.97
C ALA A 11 -1.68 -4.72 -3.18
N ARG A 12 -2.79 -4.33 -2.57
CA ARG A 12 -2.84 -3.14 -1.75
C ARG A 12 -2.03 -3.33 -0.48
N HIS A 13 -1.41 -2.28 -0.03
CA HIS A 13 -0.63 -2.33 1.20
C HIS A 13 -0.44 -0.95 1.78
N VAL A 14 0.07 -0.91 3.01
CA VAL A 14 0.27 0.33 3.73
C VAL A 14 1.68 0.34 4.30
N HIS A 15 2.31 1.51 4.25
CA HIS A 15 3.54 1.75 4.99
C HIS A 15 3.16 2.72 6.10
N VAL A 16 3.56 2.45 7.33
CA VAL A 16 3.18 3.31 8.46
C VAL A 16 4.40 3.96 9.06
N SER A 17 4.19 5.12 9.67
CA SER A 17 5.22 5.73 10.49
C SER A 17 5.17 5.07 11.85
N GLU A 18 6.25 5.24 12.63
CA GLU A 18 6.28 4.65 13.96
C GLU A 18 5.20 5.22 14.84
N GLU A 19 4.94 6.50 14.68
CA GLU A 19 3.91 7.14 15.49
C GLU A 19 2.55 6.55 15.18
N HIS A 20 2.24 6.36 13.91
CA HIS A 20 0.94 5.81 13.54
C HIS A 20 0.83 4.34 13.94
N LEU A 21 1.94 3.61 13.90
CA LEU A 21 1.91 2.23 14.32
C LEU A 21 1.48 2.14 15.78
N LYS A 22 1.98 3.04 16.63
CA LYS A 22 1.60 3.04 18.03
C LYS A 22 0.12 3.34 18.21
N ILE A 23 -0.40 4.25 17.43
CA ILE A 23 -1.81 4.59 17.53
C ILE A 23 -2.67 3.42 17.08
N LEU A 24 -2.27 2.74 16.03
CA LEU A 24 -3.09 1.67 15.47
C LEU A 24 -3.00 0.37 16.27
N PHE A 25 -1.84 0.08 16.84
CA PHE A 25 -1.62 -1.20 17.51
C PHE A 25 -1.23 -1.10 18.98
N GLY A 26 -0.98 0.10 19.47
CA GLY A 26 -0.68 0.30 20.89
C GLY A 26 0.76 0.68 21.12
N GLU A 27 1.02 1.22 22.33
CA GLU A 27 2.37 1.59 22.68
C GLU A 27 3.26 0.34 22.68
N GLY A 28 4.45 0.50 22.17
CA GLY A 28 5.38 -0.62 22.11
C GLY A 28 5.14 -1.57 20.98
N ALA A 29 4.16 -1.29 20.12
CA ALA A 29 3.87 -2.20 19.02
C ALA A 29 5.01 -2.24 18.02
N GLN A 30 5.25 -3.39 17.46
CA GLN A 30 6.25 -3.58 16.44
C GLN A 30 5.67 -4.43 15.33
N LEU A 31 6.14 -4.21 14.11
CA LEU A 31 5.69 -5.01 13.01
C LEU A 31 6.34 -6.38 13.07
N THR A 32 5.56 -7.41 12.85
CA THR A 32 6.03 -8.79 12.92
C THR A 32 6.26 -9.29 11.50
N PRO A 33 7.50 -9.56 11.12
CA PRO A 33 7.76 -10.02 9.76
C PRO A 33 7.10 -11.37 9.50
N LYS A 34 6.39 -11.44 8.39
CA LYS A 34 5.76 -12.68 8.01
C LYS A 34 6.40 -13.21 6.75
N LYS A 35 6.77 -12.36 5.83
CA LYS A 35 7.35 -12.79 4.57
C LYS A 35 8.29 -11.72 4.07
N GLU A 36 9.50 -12.11 3.71
CA GLU A 36 10.43 -11.15 3.15
C GLU A 36 10.06 -10.82 1.73
N LEU A 37 10.28 -9.59 1.36
CA LEU A 37 10.02 -9.15 0.01
C LEU A 37 11.29 -9.20 -0.81
N SER A 38 11.15 -9.02 -2.11
CA SER A 38 12.32 -9.09 -2.97
C SER A 38 13.28 -7.96 -2.70
N GLN A 39 12.81 -6.85 -2.18
CA GLN A 39 13.73 -5.76 -1.86
C GLN A 39 14.34 -6.02 -0.50
N PRO A 40 15.65 -5.90 -0.38
CA PRO A 40 16.33 -6.19 0.89
C PRO A 40 15.80 -5.31 2.01
N GLY A 41 15.60 -5.90 3.16
CA GLY A 41 15.17 -5.15 4.32
C GLY A 41 13.69 -4.88 4.41
N GLN A 42 12.94 -5.27 3.40
CA GLN A 42 11.50 -5.06 3.43
C GLN A 42 10.77 -6.37 3.64
N PHE A 43 9.63 -6.30 4.29
CA PHE A 43 8.87 -7.49 4.58
C PHE A 43 7.39 -7.18 4.68
N ALA A 44 6.58 -8.20 4.45
CA ALA A 44 5.15 -8.11 4.69
C ALA A 44 4.93 -8.49 6.14
N ALA A 45 4.21 -7.67 6.88
CA ALA A 45 3.98 -7.90 8.29
C ALA A 45 2.73 -8.72 8.51
N GLU A 46 2.61 -9.30 9.69
CA GLU A 46 1.39 -9.99 10.06
C GLU A 46 0.30 -8.99 10.40
N GLU A 47 0.66 -7.81 10.81
CA GLU A 47 -0.30 -6.79 11.16
C GLU A 47 -1.06 -6.31 9.95
N LYS A 48 -2.38 -6.15 10.09
CA LYS A 48 -3.22 -5.68 9.02
C LYS A 48 -4.13 -4.59 9.52
N VAL A 49 -4.56 -3.75 8.60
CA VAL A 49 -5.43 -2.63 8.94
C VAL A 49 -6.59 -2.57 7.96
N THR A 50 -7.56 -1.72 8.26
CA THR A 50 -8.68 -1.44 7.38
C THR A 50 -8.51 -0.04 6.83
N ILE A 51 -8.68 0.12 5.53
CA ILE A 51 -8.60 1.42 4.88
C ILE A 51 -10.02 1.89 4.63
N VAL A 52 -10.33 3.10 5.05
CA VAL A 52 -11.68 3.63 4.91
C VAL A 52 -11.66 4.85 4.03
N GLY A 53 -12.45 4.80 2.96
CA GLY A 53 -12.66 5.94 2.08
C GLY A 53 -14.08 6.43 2.24
N PRO A 54 -14.44 7.48 1.51
CA PRO A 54 -15.78 8.06 1.64
C PRO A 54 -16.90 7.11 1.22
N ARG A 55 -16.60 6.15 0.35
CA ARG A 55 -17.66 5.30 -0.16
C ARG A 55 -17.65 3.90 0.43
N ASN A 56 -16.51 3.40 0.80
CA ASN A 56 -16.41 2.02 1.25
C ASN A 56 -15.15 1.83 2.06
N ARG A 57 -14.94 0.62 2.56
CA ARG A 57 -13.73 0.30 3.32
C ARG A 57 -13.17 -1.01 2.83
N GLN A 58 -11.88 -1.20 3.03
CA GLN A 58 -11.20 -2.43 2.66
C GLN A 58 -10.48 -3.00 3.85
N PRO A 59 -10.90 -4.14 4.36
CA PRO A 59 -10.24 -4.74 5.52
C PRO A 59 -9.05 -5.60 5.10
N ASN A 60 -8.30 -6.02 6.10
CA ASN A 60 -7.19 -6.95 5.91
C ASN A 60 -6.13 -6.48 4.95
N VAL A 61 -5.80 -5.20 5.04
CA VAL A 61 -4.75 -4.63 4.20
C VAL A 61 -3.42 -4.83 4.91
N THR A 62 -2.47 -5.42 4.21
CA THR A 62 -1.17 -5.75 4.77
C THR A 62 -0.31 -4.53 4.97
N ILE A 63 0.40 -4.49 6.08
CA ILE A 63 1.38 -3.45 6.32
C ILE A 63 2.73 -3.98 5.89
N LEU A 64 3.45 -3.19 5.13
CA LEU A 64 4.80 -3.55 4.75
C LEU A 64 5.79 -2.83 5.66
N GLY A 65 6.75 -3.54 6.16
CA GLY A 65 7.76 -2.98 7.04
C GLY A 65 9.07 -2.82 6.31
N PRO A 66 9.98 -2.14 6.96
CA PRO A 66 9.87 -1.52 8.28
C PRO A 66 9.14 -0.19 8.23
N CYS A 67 8.94 0.43 9.39
CA CYS A 67 8.25 1.71 9.47
C CYS A 67 9.00 2.77 8.67
N ARG A 68 8.25 3.73 8.15
CA ARG A 68 8.82 4.81 7.36
C ARG A 68 8.59 6.13 8.07
N ASN A 69 9.13 7.21 7.49
CA ASN A 69 8.93 8.51 8.09
C ASN A 69 7.50 8.99 7.95
N LYS A 70 6.83 8.58 6.89
CA LYS A 70 5.45 9.00 6.66
C LYS A 70 4.61 7.82 6.27
N THR A 71 3.34 7.88 6.64
CA THR A 71 2.40 6.83 6.32
C THR A 71 1.93 6.98 4.87
N GLN A 72 1.86 5.87 4.17
CA GLN A 72 1.47 5.86 2.78
C GLN A 72 0.58 4.66 2.52
N VAL A 73 -0.49 4.87 1.79
CA VAL A 73 -1.41 3.80 1.41
C VAL A 73 -1.30 3.62 -0.09
N GLU A 74 -1.01 2.40 -0.51
CA GLU A 74 -0.83 2.12 -1.92
C GLU A 74 -1.90 1.15 -2.36
N ILE A 75 -2.70 1.56 -3.33
CA ILE A 75 -3.85 0.77 -3.77
C ILE A 75 -3.92 0.82 -5.28
N SER A 76 -4.75 -0.02 -5.85
CA SER A 76 -4.96 -0.02 -7.30
C SER A 76 -5.96 1.07 -7.65
N ALA A 77 -6.04 1.40 -8.92
CA ALA A 77 -7.03 2.36 -9.38
C ALA A 77 -8.44 1.84 -9.13
N THR A 78 -8.64 0.54 -9.26
CA THR A 78 -9.93 -0.07 -8.99
C THR A 78 -10.30 0.07 -7.53
N ASP A 79 -9.33 -0.16 -6.64
CA ASP A 79 -9.57 0.00 -5.21
C ASP A 79 -9.90 1.44 -4.87
N ALA A 80 -9.18 2.38 -5.47
CA ALA A 80 -9.43 3.80 -5.20
C ALA A 80 -10.86 4.14 -5.58
N ARG A 81 -11.30 3.67 -6.72
CA ARG A 81 -12.65 3.96 -7.18
C ARG A 81 -13.68 3.32 -6.22
N ALA A 82 -13.43 2.11 -5.80
CA ALA A 82 -14.36 1.44 -4.89
C ALA A 82 -14.45 2.17 -3.56
N LEU A 83 -13.33 2.70 -3.08
CA LEU A 83 -13.31 3.42 -1.82
C LEU A 83 -13.84 4.84 -1.95
N GLY A 84 -13.94 5.34 -3.15
CA GLY A 84 -14.36 6.73 -3.36
C GLY A 84 -13.23 7.71 -3.20
N ILE A 85 -12.00 7.26 -3.39
CA ILE A 85 -10.82 8.10 -3.26
C ILE A 85 -10.28 8.39 -4.65
N PRO A 86 -9.92 9.64 -4.94
CA PRO A 86 -9.36 9.93 -6.26
C PRO A 86 -8.10 9.11 -6.51
N ALA A 87 -7.98 8.57 -7.71
CA ALA A 87 -6.83 7.75 -8.06
C ALA A 87 -5.73 8.69 -8.56
N VAL A 88 -4.71 8.88 -7.73
CA VAL A 88 -3.60 9.75 -8.07
C VAL A 88 -2.37 8.88 -8.21
N ILE A 89 -1.82 8.84 -9.41
CA ILE A 89 -0.69 7.98 -9.71
C ILE A 89 0.59 8.67 -9.32
N ARG A 90 1.36 8.04 -8.45
CA ARG A 90 2.62 8.57 -7.98
C ARG A 90 3.60 7.45 -7.75
N GLU A 91 4.85 7.79 -7.67
CA GLU A 91 5.85 6.81 -7.26
C GLU A 91 5.84 6.74 -5.75
N SER A 92 6.23 5.59 -5.22
CA SER A 92 6.25 5.39 -3.79
C SER A 92 7.08 6.46 -3.12
N GLY A 93 6.55 7.05 -2.08
CA GLY A 93 7.22 8.12 -1.36
C GLY A 93 6.79 9.51 -1.81
N ASP A 94 6.19 9.63 -2.99
CA ASP A 94 5.78 10.92 -3.51
C ASP A 94 4.33 11.14 -3.17
N ILE A 95 4.06 11.59 -1.96
CA ILE A 95 2.70 11.69 -1.46
C ILE A 95 2.15 13.10 -1.34
N LYS A 96 2.94 14.09 -1.69
CA LYS A 96 2.50 15.45 -1.50
C LYS A 96 1.30 15.77 -2.39
N GLY A 97 0.26 16.30 -1.79
CA GLY A 97 -0.93 16.67 -2.53
C GLY A 97 -1.84 15.51 -2.91
N THR A 98 -1.52 14.32 -2.45
CA THR A 98 -2.36 13.16 -2.73
C THR A 98 -3.51 13.11 -1.75
N PRO A 99 -4.53 12.30 -2.03
CA PRO A 99 -5.67 12.21 -1.11
C PRO A 99 -5.30 11.53 0.19
N GLY A 100 -6.15 11.68 1.18
CA GLY A 100 -6.02 11.03 2.45
C GLY A 100 -7.08 9.96 2.63
N CYS A 101 -7.07 9.34 3.79
CA CYS A 101 -8.06 8.33 4.16
C CYS A 101 -7.96 8.08 5.65
N THR A 102 -8.81 7.21 6.15
CA THR A 102 -8.71 6.78 7.53
C THR A 102 -8.21 5.35 7.56
N ILE A 103 -7.30 5.07 8.47
CA ILE A 103 -6.74 3.74 8.66
C ILE A 103 -7.17 3.27 10.04
N ILE A 104 -7.74 2.09 10.12
CA ILE A 104 -8.23 1.55 11.39
C ILE A 104 -7.43 0.34 11.77
N GLY A 105 -6.90 0.34 12.98
CA GLY A 105 -6.22 -0.81 13.56
C GLY A 105 -6.97 -1.29 14.79
N PRO A 106 -6.48 -2.32 15.43
CA PRO A 106 -7.19 -2.90 16.57
C PRO A 106 -7.21 -2.01 17.81
N GLN A 107 -6.27 -1.07 17.94
CA GLN A 107 -6.21 -0.21 19.10
C GLN A 107 -6.63 1.22 18.81
N GLY A 108 -6.81 1.59 17.58
CA GLY A 108 -7.16 2.96 17.28
C GLY A 108 -7.20 3.21 15.80
N GLU A 109 -7.41 4.45 15.42
CA GLU A 109 -7.47 4.81 14.03
C GLU A 109 -6.73 6.09 13.76
N VAL A 110 -6.30 6.27 12.53
CA VAL A 110 -5.54 7.44 12.11
C VAL A 110 -6.16 7.96 10.83
N THR A 111 -6.38 9.27 10.77
CA THR A 111 -6.83 9.90 9.53
C THR A 111 -5.67 10.69 8.97
N ILE A 112 -5.27 10.35 7.75
CA ILE A 112 -4.17 11.07 7.10
C ILE A 112 -4.75 12.00 6.07
N SER A 113 -4.15 13.18 5.94
CA SER A 113 -4.64 14.16 4.98
C SER A 113 -4.07 13.91 3.59
N GLU A 114 -2.97 13.20 3.50
CA GLU A 114 -2.40 12.83 2.21
C GLU A 114 -1.63 11.54 2.40
N GLY A 115 -1.40 10.83 1.32
CA GLY A 115 -0.63 9.60 1.38
C GLY A 115 -1.24 8.44 0.62
N VAL A 116 -2.42 8.60 0.03
CA VAL A 116 -3.03 7.51 -0.73
C VAL A 116 -2.63 7.67 -2.19
N ILE A 117 -1.94 6.68 -2.72
CA ILE A 117 -1.48 6.73 -4.09
C ILE A 117 -1.84 5.44 -4.81
N VAL A 118 -1.93 5.57 -6.13
CA VAL A 118 -1.95 4.42 -7.00
C VAL A 118 -0.53 4.31 -7.53
N ALA A 119 0.15 3.25 -7.19
CA ALA A 119 1.56 3.13 -7.53
C ALA A 119 1.75 3.20 -9.01
N LYS A 120 2.73 3.99 -9.42
CA LYS A 120 3.08 4.06 -10.80
C LYS A 120 3.68 2.73 -11.15
N ARG A 121 3.06 2.08 -12.13
CA ARG A 121 3.48 0.75 -12.44
C ARG A 121 4.77 0.75 -13.20
N HIS A 122 5.80 0.30 -12.59
CA HIS A 122 7.02 0.13 -13.29
C HIS A 122 7.02 -1.29 -13.66
N ILE A 123 6.74 -1.55 -14.89
CA ILE A 123 6.73 -2.88 -15.31
C ILE A 123 8.16 -3.18 -15.52
N HIS A 124 8.76 -3.87 -14.61
CA HIS A 124 10.13 -4.19 -14.73
C HIS A 124 10.36 -5.26 -15.75
N LEU A 125 9.38 -5.55 -16.51
CA LEU A 125 9.60 -6.37 -17.65
C LEU A 125 10.45 -5.57 -18.56
N ASN A 126 11.37 -6.18 -19.20
CA ASN A 126 12.11 -5.44 -20.16
C ASN A 126 11.22 -5.31 -21.36
N VAL A 127 11.58 -4.46 -22.26
CA VAL A 127 10.79 -4.16 -23.42
C VAL A 127 10.49 -5.39 -24.23
N LYS A 128 11.44 -6.28 -24.29
CA LYS A 128 11.26 -7.47 -25.04
C LYS A 128 10.14 -8.32 -24.49
N GLU A 129 10.07 -8.47 -23.20
CA GLU A 129 9.01 -9.26 -22.61
C GLU A 129 7.67 -8.62 -22.84
N ALA A 130 7.62 -7.31 -22.75
CA ALA A 130 6.37 -6.63 -22.95
C ALA A 130 5.86 -6.86 -24.37
N GLU A 131 6.75 -6.88 -25.34
CA GLU A 131 6.35 -7.11 -26.70
C GLU A 131 5.86 -8.52 -26.91
N GLU A 132 6.51 -9.47 -26.28
CA GLU A 132 6.10 -10.84 -26.42
C GLU A 132 4.70 -11.06 -25.92
N TYR A 133 4.33 -10.39 -24.87
CA TYR A 133 3.02 -10.57 -24.31
C TYR A 133 2.00 -9.61 -24.91
N GLY A 134 2.40 -8.80 -25.83
CA GLY A 134 1.48 -7.85 -26.39
C GLY A 134 1.06 -6.76 -25.46
N LEU A 135 1.84 -6.52 -24.43
CA LEU A 135 1.46 -5.52 -23.49
C LEU A 135 1.98 -4.21 -23.91
N LYS A 136 1.43 -3.61 -24.83
CA LYS A 136 1.87 -2.38 -25.15
C LYS A 136 1.15 -1.41 -24.54
N ASP A 137 0.22 -1.45 -24.00
CA ASP A 137 -0.44 -0.35 -23.39
C ASP A 137 -0.29 -0.28 -21.95
#